data_656d74e229857488b8f601f6f21932a9
#
_entry.id   656d74e229857488b8f601f6f21932a9
#
_cell.length_a   1.000
_cell.length_b   1.000
_cell.length_c   1.000
_cell.angle_alpha   90.00
_cell.angle_beta   90.00
_cell.angle_gamma   90.00
#
_symmetry.space_group_name_H-M   'P 1'
#
loop_
_entity.id
_entity.type
_entity.pdbx_description
1 polymer ?
#
loop_
_entity_poly.entity_id
_entity_poly.type
_entity_poly.pdbx_seq_one_letter_code
_entity_poly.pdbx_strand_id
1 'polypeptide(L)'
;MNDMKTAKRPQGGLLHLNRVKLLFILDTLLREGSVGAAAQSMGVQISAMSRMLAELREHYGDPILSRTGRGMRPTEFAESLRLRVRGLAEEADKLLLRQMILEEAEGATHEASREWLQQALISPPPLAVTHGERLEATPTPRGTAHRLATIGHNAEPHRRLAKYIATTAPGQGRSRPLGMNEAEDALGIILRGEADPIQIGALLMTMQYRGLTALELAGFVRAIRKQILIGVPASLKPDLDWPAYLSPKWREPLWFIHSIRLVAMAGFRVVIHGNFGSGSEGGKLEAAARDADIPVCLTSKDAVKAFTDGNLAYVPLGALSHQAQAQLALYPLFEMRTPLHSAVHLMNPLGAKTTLVGAADNASRDLYRQVAQLLEMERVSVIGSTRDFAQVPPGRATQIFRLVHGRDVDVRVEARRTTRSVSPKLLTQREYWAAIWSGGARDQAAEDSILHTAAVALMSLSENPDSGFGDALERAKTLWLRRKG
;
A
#
# COMPACT_ATOMS: atom_id res chain seq x y z
N MET A 1 25.09 9.52 62.46
CA MET A 1 23.73 10.10 62.28
C MET A 1 23.62 10.49 60.82
N ASN A 2 23.17 9.57 60.02
CA ASN A 2 22.94 9.81 58.61
C ASN A 2 21.77 8.94 58.17
N ASP A 3 20.62 9.62 57.96
CA ASP A 3 19.43 9.02 57.44
C ASP A 3 19.58 8.68 55.96
N MET A 4 19.66 7.40 55.66
CA MET A 4 19.49 6.89 54.31
C MET A 4 17.99 6.70 54.03
N LYS A 5 17.36 7.65 53.36
CA LYS A 5 16.03 7.54 52.82
C LYS A 5 15.98 6.44 51.74
N THR A 6 15.30 5.35 52.06
CA THR A 6 14.92 4.30 51.12
C THR A 6 14.01 4.85 50.03
N ALA A 7 14.49 4.82 48.79
CA ALA A 7 13.72 5.15 47.62
C ALA A 7 12.62 4.06 47.40
N LYS A 8 11.35 4.46 47.47
CA LYS A 8 10.17 3.65 47.08
C LYS A 8 10.27 3.31 45.60
N ARG A 9 10.34 2.02 45.27
CA ARG A 9 10.16 1.54 43.89
C ARG A 9 8.76 1.91 43.40
N PRO A 10 8.59 2.30 42.11
CA PRO A 10 7.29 2.64 41.58
C PRO A 10 6.40 1.39 41.45
N GLN A 11 5.24 1.40 42.10
CA GLN A 11 4.21 0.34 42.05
C GLN A 11 3.43 0.30 40.72
N GLY A 12 3.93 0.96 39.65
CA GLY A 12 3.22 1.07 38.36
C GLY A 12 3.18 -0.20 37.51
N GLY A 13 4.17 -1.08 37.63
CA GLY A 13 4.30 -2.23 36.73
C GLY A 13 3.21 -3.31 36.87
N LEU A 14 2.79 -3.60 38.10
CA LEU A 14 1.75 -4.60 38.37
C LEU A 14 0.33 -4.15 37.96
N LEU A 15 0.05 -2.86 38.01
CA LEU A 15 -1.22 -2.26 37.54
C LEU A 15 -1.38 -2.34 36.00
N HIS A 16 -0.28 -2.24 35.27
CA HIS A 16 -0.31 -2.35 33.81
C HIS A 16 -0.47 -3.79 33.32
N LEU A 17 0.14 -4.75 33.98
CA LEU A 17 -0.02 -6.19 33.67
C LEU A 17 -1.46 -6.67 33.87
N ASN A 18 -2.14 -6.21 34.91
CA ASN A 18 -3.56 -6.53 35.13
C ASN A 18 -4.46 -5.93 34.04
N ARG A 19 -4.15 -4.75 33.53
CA ARG A 19 -4.90 -4.13 32.42
C ARG A 19 -4.77 -4.89 31.11
N VAL A 20 -3.57 -5.36 30.78
CA VAL A 20 -3.35 -6.20 29.57
C VAL A 20 -4.13 -7.52 29.71
N LYS A 21 -4.14 -8.14 30.88
CA LYS A 21 -4.92 -9.35 31.15
C LYS A 21 -6.42 -9.12 30.92
N LEU A 22 -6.97 -8.00 31.38
CA LEU A 22 -8.38 -7.62 31.20
C LEU A 22 -8.73 -7.45 29.71
N LEU A 23 -7.78 -7.01 28.87
CA LEU A 23 -7.97 -6.87 27.44
C LEU A 23 -8.15 -8.24 26.76
N PHE A 24 -7.34 -9.25 27.10
CA PHE A 24 -7.49 -10.63 26.60
C PHE A 24 -8.79 -11.27 27.07
N ILE A 25 -9.19 -10.99 28.31
CA ILE A 25 -10.45 -11.48 28.85
C ILE A 25 -11.64 -10.89 28.10
N LEU A 26 -11.60 -9.58 27.82
CA LEU A 26 -12.64 -8.91 27.07
C LEU A 26 -12.72 -9.45 25.63
N ASP A 27 -11.59 -9.63 24.93
CA ASP A 27 -11.57 -10.25 23.61
C ASP A 27 -12.22 -11.63 23.61
N THR A 28 -11.83 -12.49 24.58
CA THR A 28 -12.35 -13.84 24.68
C THR A 28 -13.86 -13.85 25.00
N LEU A 29 -14.33 -13.00 25.90
CA LEU A 29 -15.76 -12.88 26.23
C LEU A 29 -16.59 -12.42 25.03
N LEU A 30 -16.07 -11.47 24.24
CA LEU A 30 -16.73 -10.97 23.03
C LEU A 30 -16.73 -12.04 21.92
N ARG A 31 -15.69 -12.86 21.82
CA ARG A 31 -15.59 -13.93 20.83
C ARG A 31 -16.51 -15.09 21.16
N GLU A 32 -16.48 -15.57 22.39
CA GLU A 32 -17.21 -16.77 22.83
C GLU A 32 -18.68 -16.48 23.17
N GLY A 33 -19.03 -15.24 23.47
CA GLY A 33 -20.41 -14.81 23.77
C GLY A 33 -20.97 -15.37 25.06
N SER A 34 -20.22 -16.16 25.84
CA SER A 34 -20.64 -16.71 27.14
C SER A 34 -19.47 -16.82 28.12
N VAL A 35 -19.78 -16.66 29.42
CA VAL A 35 -18.77 -16.76 30.48
C VAL A 35 -18.20 -18.18 30.60
N GLY A 36 -19.04 -19.20 30.37
CA GLY A 36 -18.63 -20.59 30.41
C GLY A 36 -17.68 -20.96 29.27
N ALA A 37 -18.00 -20.59 28.03
CA ALA A 37 -17.16 -20.85 26.88
C ALA A 37 -15.85 -20.07 26.97
N ALA A 38 -15.90 -18.80 27.41
CA ALA A 38 -14.71 -18.00 27.62
C ALA A 38 -13.78 -18.58 28.71
N ALA A 39 -14.34 -19.09 29.78
CA ALA A 39 -13.59 -19.76 30.85
C ALA A 39 -12.88 -21.03 30.32
N GLN A 40 -13.57 -21.82 29.53
CA GLN A 40 -13.03 -23.03 28.90
C GLN A 40 -11.92 -22.66 27.87
N SER A 41 -12.13 -21.66 27.01
CA SER A 41 -11.16 -21.21 26.02
C SER A 41 -9.86 -20.69 26.65
N MET A 42 -9.95 -20.06 27.82
CA MET A 42 -8.77 -19.53 28.55
C MET A 42 -8.19 -20.51 29.59
N GLY A 43 -8.75 -21.70 29.74
CA GLY A 43 -8.29 -22.69 30.74
C GLY A 43 -8.44 -22.23 32.19
N VAL A 44 -9.45 -21.39 32.51
CA VAL A 44 -9.69 -20.86 33.84
C VAL A 44 -11.04 -21.34 34.39
N GLN A 45 -11.20 -21.30 35.72
CA GLN A 45 -12.50 -21.66 36.33
C GLN A 45 -13.57 -20.59 36.03
N ILE A 46 -14.82 -21.02 35.88
CA ILE A 46 -15.97 -20.13 35.59
C ILE A 46 -16.11 -19.04 36.67
N SER A 47 -15.83 -19.36 37.93
CA SER A 47 -15.85 -18.43 39.05
C SER A 47 -14.78 -17.34 38.93
N ALA A 48 -13.61 -17.67 38.37
CA ALA A 48 -12.55 -16.71 38.08
C ALA A 48 -12.93 -15.80 36.90
N MET A 49 -13.46 -16.37 35.81
CA MET A 49 -13.95 -15.61 34.66
C MET A 49 -15.08 -14.64 35.06
N SER A 50 -16.00 -15.10 35.93
CA SER A 50 -17.08 -14.24 36.43
C SER A 50 -16.57 -13.04 37.23
N ARG A 51 -15.53 -13.21 38.05
CA ARG A 51 -14.86 -12.12 38.77
C ARG A 51 -14.21 -11.13 37.82
N MET A 52 -13.51 -11.61 36.80
CA MET A 52 -12.87 -10.77 35.78
C MET A 52 -13.90 -10.01 34.94
N LEU A 53 -15.06 -10.62 34.65
CA LEU A 53 -16.18 -9.91 34.00
C LEU A 53 -16.76 -8.83 34.91
N ALA A 54 -16.83 -9.05 36.23
CA ALA A 54 -17.27 -8.04 37.18
C ALA A 54 -16.31 -6.86 37.22
N GLU A 55 -14.99 -7.09 37.17
CA GLU A 55 -13.95 -6.06 37.09
C GLU A 55 -14.06 -5.25 35.78
N LEU A 56 -14.31 -5.92 34.65
CA LEU A 56 -14.56 -5.24 33.37
C LEU A 56 -15.80 -4.34 33.41
N ARG A 57 -16.88 -4.82 34.03
CA ARG A 57 -18.12 -4.05 34.21
C ARG A 57 -17.90 -2.79 35.04
N GLU A 58 -17.16 -2.91 36.12
CA GLU A 58 -16.80 -1.79 36.97
C GLU A 58 -15.92 -0.78 36.23
N HIS A 59 -14.94 -1.29 35.44
CA HIS A 59 -14.00 -0.46 34.70
C HIS A 59 -14.67 0.35 33.58
N TYR A 60 -15.60 -0.27 32.84
CA TYR A 60 -16.25 0.37 31.70
C TYR A 60 -17.61 1.00 32.03
N GLY A 61 -18.17 0.72 33.19
CA GLY A 61 -19.52 1.16 33.53
C GLY A 61 -20.61 0.53 32.64
N ASP A 62 -20.32 -0.60 32.02
CA ASP A 62 -21.19 -1.30 31.08
C ASP A 62 -21.32 -2.79 31.44
N PRO A 63 -22.50 -3.40 31.29
CA PRO A 63 -22.70 -4.84 31.57
C PRO A 63 -21.83 -5.78 30.72
N ILE A 64 -21.23 -5.34 29.63
CA ILE A 64 -20.41 -6.06 28.67
C ILE A 64 -21.18 -7.21 28.00
N LEU A 65 -21.84 -8.07 28.78
CA LEU A 65 -22.74 -9.12 28.31
C LEU A 65 -24.10 -8.93 28.96
N SER A 66 -25.15 -8.80 28.17
CA SER A 66 -26.54 -8.72 28.60
C SER A 66 -27.26 -10.06 28.45
N ARG A 67 -28.18 -10.36 29.36
CA ARG A 67 -28.97 -11.61 29.33
C ARG A 67 -30.16 -11.45 28.38
N THR A 68 -30.28 -12.33 27.41
CA THR A 68 -31.42 -12.40 26.49
C THR A 68 -32.17 -13.71 26.66
N GLY A 69 -33.38 -13.81 26.13
CA GLY A 69 -34.17 -15.06 26.21
C GLY A 69 -33.52 -16.29 25.55
N ARG A 70 -32.40 -16.08 24.79
CA ARG A 70 -31.63 -17.11 24.11
C ARG A 70 -30.19 -17.25 24.62
N GLY A 71 -29.85 -16.68 25.78
CA GLY A 71 -28.50 -16.71 26.36
C GLY A 71 -27.94 -15.33 26.62
N MET A 72 -26.61 -15.18 26.65
CA MET A 72 -25.92 -13.92 26.83
C MET A 72 -25.49 -13.36 25.48
N ARG A 73 -25.58 -12.02 25.31
CA ARG A 73 -25.08 -11.32 24.14
C ARG A 73 -24.27 -10.10 24.56
N PRO A 74 -23.24 -9.73 23.81
CA PRO A 74 -22.53 -8.48 24.02
C PRO A 74 -23.48 -7.27 23.97
N THR A 75 -23.21 -6.25 24.80
CA THR A 75 -23.89 -4.95 24.72
C THR A 75 -23.47 -4.22 23.47
N GLU A 76 -24.23 -3.21 23.03
CA GLU A 76 -23.88 -2.38 21.89
C GLU A 76 -22.52 -1.68 22.10
N PHE A 77 -22.26 -1.21 23.33
CA PHE A 77 -20.97 -0.68 23.72
C PHE A 77 -19.85 -1.71 23.59
N ALA A 78 -20.01 -2.89 24.13
CA ALA A 78 -19.01 -3.96 24.06
C ALA A 78 -18.76 -4.41 22.60
N GLU A 79 -19.79 -4.45 21.76
CA GLU A 79 -19.68 -4.74 20.34
C GLU A 79 -18.89 -3.67 19.58
N SER A 80 -19.07 -2.39 19.95
CA SER A 80 -18.29 -1.27 19.36
C SER A 80 -16.78 -1.38 19.64
N LEU A 81 -16.40 -2.06 20.72
CA LEU A 81 -14.99 -2.29 21.09
C LEU A 81 -14.39 -3.52 20.41
N ARG A 82 -15.18 -4.46 19.88
CA ARG A 82 -14.77 -5.78 19.40
C ARG A 82 -13.53 -5.74 18.51
N LEU A 83 -13.55 -4.97 17.45
CA LEU A 83 -12.44 -4.90 16.49
C LEU A 83 -11.16 -4.30 17.09
N ARG A 84 -11.31 -3.29 17.95
CA ARG A 84 -10.16 -2.63 18.59
C ARG A 84 -9.50 -3.51 19.63
N VAL A 85 -10.31 -4.20 20.45
CA VAL A 85 -9.84 -5.10 21.50
C VAL A 85 -9.15 -6.30 20.86
N ARG A 86 -9.73 -6.87 19.79
CA ARG A 86 -9.14 -7.98 19.06
C ARG A 86 -7.77 -7.62 18.44
N GLY A 87 -7.67 -6.47 17.77
CA GLY A 87 -6.39 -6.02 17.21
C GLY A 87 -5.30 -5.82 18.26
N LEU A 88 -5.67 -5.28 19.42
CA LEU A 88 -4.72 -5.12 20.54
C LEU A 88 -4.34 -6.46 21.19
N ALA A 89 -5.27 -7.40 21.30
CA ALA A 89 -4.99 -8.75 21.84
C ALA A 89 -4.06 -9.51 20.89
N GLU A 90 -4.32 -9.50 19.58
CA GLU A 90 -3.47 -10.14 18.58
C GLU A 90 -2.06 -9.54 18.54
N GLU A 91 -1.92 -8.23 18.73
CA GLU A 91 -0.61 -7.57 18.78
C GLU A 91 0.15 -7.91 20.06
N ALA A 92 -0.56 -7.97 21.19
CA ALA A 92 0.03 -8.40 22.47
C ALA A 92 0.46 -9.87 22.42
N ASP A 93 -0.34 -10.77 21.81
CA ASP A 93 0.05 -12.17 21.59
C ASP A 93 1.30 -12.32 20.74
N LYS A 94 1.43 -11.54 19.66
CA LYS A 94 2.63 -11.53 18.81
C LYS A 94 3.88 -11.09 19.59
N LEU A 95 3.73 -10.10 20.47
CA LEU A 95 4.83 -9.63 21.32
C LEU A 95 5.23 -10.68 22.35
N LEU A 96 4.27 -11.33 23.00
CA LEU A 96 4.51 -12.38 23.99
C LEU A 96 5.10 -13.63 23.33
N LEU A 97 4.59 -14.05 22.17
CA LEU A 97 5.12 -15.17 21.40
C LEU A 97 6.57 -14.92 20.96
N ARG A 98 6.87 -13.69 20.53
CA ARG A 98 8.24 -13.30 20.16
C ARG A 98 9.18 -13.31 21.36
N GLN A 99 8.70 -12.96 22.54
CA GLN A 99 9.48 -13.00 23.76
C GLN A 99 9.75 -14.45 24.23
N MET A 100 8.76 -15.33 24.13
CA MET A 100 8.96 -16.77 24.38
C MET A 100 9.96 -17.39 23.39
N ILE A 101 9.87 -17.05 22.11
CA ILE A 101 10.83 -17.52 21.09
C ILE A 101 12.24 -16.95 21.37
N LEU A 102 12.37 -15.73 21.89
CA LEU A 102 13.64 -15.15 22.29
C LEU A 102 14.20 -15.80 23.57
N GLU A 103 13.37 -16.12 24.56
CA GLU A 103 13.76 -16.84 25.77
C GLU A 103 14.16 -18.29 25.48
N GLU A 104 13.43 -19.00 24.59
CA GLU A 104 13.84 -20.31 24.08
C GLU A 104 15.13 -20.23 23.24
N ALA A 105 15.27 -19.15 22.41
CA ALA A 105 16.48 -18.90 21.65
C ALA A 105 17.65 -18.48 22.54
N GLU A 106 17.43 -17.74 23.61
CA GLU A 106 18.49 -17.39 24.60
C GLU A 106 18.93 -18.60 25.41
N GLY A 107 18.02 -19.51 25.77
CA GLY A 107 18.36 -20.80 26.37
C GLY A 107 19.18 -21.70 25.45
N ALA A 108 18.80 -21.75 24.17
CA ALA A 108 19.52 -22.48 23.12
C ALA A 108 20.82 -21.77 22.69
N THR A 109 20.84 -20.43 22.71
CA THR A 109 22.02 -19.64 22.33
C THR A 109 23.11 -19.64 23.40
N HIS A 110 22.82 -19.94 24.66
CA HIS A 110 23.88 -20.03 25.67
C HIS A 110 24.77 -21.27 25.50
N GLU A 111 24.24 -22.39 25.01
CA GLU A 111 25.06 -23.53 24.60
C GLU A 111 25.64 -23.34 23.19
N ALA A 112 24.84 -22.88 22.24
CA ALA A 112 25.30 -22.58 20.89
C ALA A 112 26.31 -21.41 20.83
N SER A 113 26.19 -20.39 21.70
CA SER A 113 27.15 -19.28 21.75
C SER A 113 28.51 -19.71 22.29
N ARG A 114 28.58 -20.72 23.17
CA ARG A 114 29.87 -21.29 23.60
C ARG A 114 30.50 -22.14 22.51
N GLU A 115 29.71 -22.86 21.73
CA GLU A 115 30.22 -23.58 20.57
C GLU A 115 30.68 -22.64 19.45
N TRP A 116 29.96 -21.54 19.20
CA TRP A 116 30.37 -20.51 18.22
C TRP A 116 31.64 -19.79 18.60
N LEU A 117 31.89 -19.55 19.89
CA LEU A 117 33.13 -18.92 20.40
C LEU A 117 34.32 -19.88 20.45
N GLN A 118 34.05 -21.20 20.44
CA GLN A 118 35.11 -22.22 20.47
C GLN A 118 35.43 -22.84 19.11
N GLN A 119 34.50 -22.77 18.13
CA GLN A 119 34.81 -23.08 16.74
C GLN A 119 35.40 -21.82 16.11
N ALA A 120 36.71 -21.83 15.88
CA ALA A 120 37.30 -20.95 14.89
C ALA A 120 36.41 -21.09 13.61
N LEU A 121 35.97 -19.97 13.05
CA LEU A 121 35.24 -19.97 11.79
C LEU A 121 36.10 -20.67 10.74
N ILE A 122 35.97 -21.99 10.64
CA ILE A 122 36.75 -22.83 9.73
C ILE A 122 36.24 -22.62 8.30
N SER A 123 35.02 -22.08 8.19
CA SER A 123 34.42 -21.73 6.90
C SER A 123 34.02 -20.26 6.91
N PRO A 124 34.45 -19.46 5.94
CA PRO A 124 33.95 -18.09 5.80
C PRO A 124 32.43 -18.12 5.60
N PRO A 125 31.69 -17.03 6.00
CA PRO A 125 30.29 -16.91 5.68
C PRO A 125 30.02 -17.26 4.22
N PRO A 126 28.85 -17.81 3.84
CA PRO A 126 28.58 -18.29 2.48
C PRO A 126 28.84 -17.26 1.36
N LEU A 127 28.83 -15.95 1.72
CA LEU A 127 29.13 -14.85 0.79
C LEU A 127 30.54 -14.27 0.96
N ALA A 128 31.35 -14.77 1.92
CA ALA A 128 32.73 -14.31 2.12
C ALA A 128 33.67 -15.22 1.30
N VAL A 129 34.37 -14.62 0.35
CA VAL A 129 35.41 -15.26 -0.42
C VAL A 129 36.77 -14.93 0.23
N THR A 130 37.62 -15.92 0.41
CA THR A 130 38.99 -15.67 0.90
C THR A 130 39.77 -14.78 -0.06
N HIS A 131 40.71 -14.00 0.44
CA HIS A 131 41.41 -13.01 -0.40
C HIS A 131 42.19 -13.66 -1.55
N GLY A 132 42.74 -14.86 -1.35
CA GLY A 132 43.42 -15.64 -2.37
C GLY A 132 42.44 -16.13 -3.49
N GLU A 133 41.34 -16.72 -3.09
CA GLU A 133 40.31 -17.17 -4.02
C GLU A 133 39.70 -16.02 -4.83
N ARG A 134 39.62 -14.83 -4.22
CA ARG A 134 39.15 -13.62 -4.90
C ARG A 134 40.10 -13.18 -6.01
N LEU A 135 41.40 -13.27 -5.79
CA LEU A 135 42.42 -12.87 -6.77
C LEU A 135 42.49 -13.89 -7.94
N GLU A 136 42.40 -15.17 -7.62
CA GLU A 136 42.53 -16.26 -8.63
C GLU A 136 41.20 -16.43 -9.42
N ALA A 137 40.05 -16.34 -8.76
CA ALA A 137 38.74 -16.54 -9.36
C ALA A 137 38.09 -15.27 -9.95
N THR A 138 38.65 -14.08 -9.68
CA THR A 138 38.07 -12.83 -10.19
C THR A 138 38.28 -12.76 -11.71
N PRO A 139 37.21 -12.87 -12.50
CA PRO A 139 37.35 -12.82 -13.94
C PRO A 139 37.80 -11.44 -14.38
N THR A 140 38.69 -11.39 -15.34
CA THR A 140 39.08 -10.12 -15.97
C THR A 140 37.87 -9.43 -16.57
N PRO A 141 37.85 -8.10 -16.72
CA PRO A 141 36.76 -7.37 -17.39
C PRO A 141 36.42 -7.95 -18.77
N ARG A 142 37.43 -8.40 -19.53
CA ARG A 142 37.26 -9.11 -20.82
C ARG A 142 36.59 -10.48 -20.64
N GLY A 143 37.01 -11.27 -19.67
CA GLY A 143 36.43 -12.58 -19.35
C GLY A 143 34.97 -12.44 -18.90
N THR A 144 34.64 -11.46 -18.07
CA THR A 144 33.27 -11.15 -17.69
C THR A 144 32.44 -10.74 -18.89
N ALA A 145 32.93 -9.83 -19.73
CA ALA A 145 32.22 -9.40 -20.94
C ALA A 145 31.97 -10.58 -21.91
N HIS A 146 32.93 -11.44 -22.08
CA HIS A 146 32.79 -12.64 -22.93
C HIS A 146 31.73 -13.58 -22.35
N ARG A 147 31.78 -13.91 -21.06
CA ARG A 147 30.75 -14.73 -20.41
C ARG A 147 29.35 -14.16 -20.51
N LEU A 148 29.20 -12.84 -20.27
CA LEU A 148 27.90 -12.18 -20.39
C LEU A 148 27.38 -12.18 -21.83
N ALA A 149 28.27 -12.05 -22.82
CA ALA A 149 27.90 -12.09 -24.24
C ALA A 149 27.39 -13.50 -24.67
N THR A 150 27.85 -14.58 -24.02
CA THR A 150 27.39 -15.96 -24.32
C THR A 150 26.01 -16.27 -23.71
N ILE A 151 25.48 -15.43 -22.80
CA ILE A 151 24.16 -15.63 -22.22
C ILE A 151 23.09 -15.12 -23.19
N GLY A 152 22.48 -16.04 -23.93
CA GLY A 152 21.39 -15.76 -24.86
C GLY A 152 20.02 -15.68 -24.18
N HIS A 153 18.99 -15.35 -24.95
CA HIS A 153 17.60 -15.29 -24.48
C HIS A 153 17.05 -16.66 -24.01
N ASN A 154 17.62 -17.76 -24.50
CA ASN A 154 17.23 -19.13 -24.12
C ASN A 154 18.03 -19.67 -22.92
N ALA A 155 18.89 -18.86 -22.30
CA ALA A 155 19.61 -19.27 -21.10
C ALA A 155 18.66 -19.35 -19.88
N GLU A 156 19.09 -20.15 -18.90
CA GLU A 156 18.35 -20.27 -17.62
C GLU A 156 18.01 -18.92 -17.00
N PRO A 157 16.82 -18.76 -16.38
CA PRO A 157 16.34 -17.49 -15.85
C PRO A 157 17.34 -16.78 -14.93
N HIS A 158 17.94 -17.51 -13.98
CA HIS A 158 18.93 -16.97 -13.05
C HIS A 158 20.20 -16.44 -13.76
N ARG A 159 20.61 -17.06 -14.86
CA ARG A 159 21.76 -16.58 -15.66
C ARG A 159 21.43 -15.32 -16.45
N ARG A 160 20.22 -15.25 -17.02
CA ARG A 160 19.74 -14.03 -17.68
C ARG A 160 19.64 -12.87 -16.69
N LEU A 161 19.08 -13.14 -15.51
CA LEU A 161 18.97 -12.11 -14.46
C LEU A 161 20.34 -11.64 -13.99
N ALA A 162 21.31 -12.55 -13.81
CA ALA A 162 22.70 -12.18 -13.50
C ALA A 162 23.33 -11.28 -14.57
N LYS A 163 23.05 -11.54 -15.86
CA LYS A 163 23.45 -10.68 -16.98
C LYS A 163 22.86 -9.28 -16.86
N TYR A 164 21.55 -9.16 -16.55
CA TYR A 164 20.88 -7.87 -16.40
C TYR A 164 21.42 -7.07 -15.20
N ILE A 165 21.68 -7.74 -14.07
CA ILE A 165 22.32 -7.14 -12.90
C ILE A 165 23.69 -6.59 -13.28
N ALA A 166 24.54 -7.41 -13.94
CA ALA A 166 25.87 -7.00 -14.35
C ALA A 166 25.84 -5.87 -15.41
N THR A 167 24.80 -5.80 -16.23
CA THR A 167 24.62 -4.73 -17.22
C THR A 167 24.26 -3.40 -16.55
N THR A 168 23.47 -3.42 -15.46
CA THR A 168 23.01 -2.22 -14.78
C THR A 168 23.95 -1.77 -13.66
N ALA A 169 24.75 -2.68 -13.10
CA ALA A 169 25.66 -2.40 -12.00
C ALA A 169 26.73 -1.40 -12.38
N PRO A 170 27.09 -0.46 -11.47
CA PRO A 170 28.20 0.46 -11.73
C PRO A 170 29.52 -0.31 -11.84
N GLY A 171 30.23 -0.08 -12.91
CA GLY A 171 31.52 -0.74 -13.18
C GLY A 171 32.29 -0.02 -14.27
N GLN A 172 33.61 -0.26 -14.36
CA GLN A 172 34.47 0.42 -15.34
C GLN A 172 33.99 0.14 -16.79
N GLY A 173 33.36 1.12 -17.40
CA GLY A 173 33.27 1.28 -18.85
C GLY A 173 32.12 0.57 -19.58
N ARG A 174 31.17 -0.12 -18.91
CA ARG A 174 30.09 -0.87 -19.60
C ARG A 174 28.72 -0.87 -18.93
N SER A 175 28.53 -0.14 -17.86
CA SER A 175 27.21 0.01 -17.27
C SER A 175 26.29 0.80 -18.20
N ARG A 176 25.13 0.25 -18.49
CA ARG A 176 24.08 0.93 -19.24
C ARG A 176 22.71 0.59 -18.68
N PRO A 177 21.70 1.41 -18.92
CA PRO A 177 20.31 1.03 -18.68
C PRO A 177 19.92 -0.20 -19.49
N LEU A 178 18.94 -0.96 -18.99
CA LEU A 178 18.32 -2.04 -19.72
C LEU A 178 17.45 -1.48 -20.86
N GLY A 179 17.44 -2.16 -21.99
CA GLY A 179 16.42 -1.93 -23.00
C GLY A 179 15.05 -2.41 -22.50
N MET A 180 13.97 -1.94 -23.14
CA MET A 180 12.59 -2.24 -22.72
C MET A 180 12.33 -3.76 -22.65
N ASN A 181 12.78 -4.53 -23.63
CA ASN A 181 12.60 -6.00 -23.64
C ASN A 181 13.47 -6.70 -22.58
N GLU A 182 14.68 -6.20 -22.30
CA GLU A 182 15.54 -6.71 -21.22
C GLU A 182 14.91 -6.46 -19.85
N ALA A 183 14.37 -5.27 -19.62
CA ALA A 183 13.68 -4.91 -18.40
C ALA A 183 12.37 -5.72 -18.21
N GLU A 184 11.64 -5.93 -19.30
CA GLU A 184 10.44 -6.77 -19.29
C GLU A 184 10.78 -8.24 -18.92
N ASP A 185 11.82 -8.82 -19.51
CA ASP A 185 12.26 -10.18 -19.17
C ASP A 185 12.80 -10.24 -17.74
N ALA A 186 13.60 -9.28 -17.30
CA ALA A 186 14.15 -9.23 -15.94
C ALA A 186 13.04 -9.24 -14.88
N LEU A 187 12.06 -8.33 -14.98
CA LEU A 187 10.94 -8.33 -14.06
C LEU A 187 10.02 -9.54 -14.27
N GLY A 188 9.86 -10.00 -15.51
CA GLY A 188 9.09 -11.22 -15.82
C GLY A 188 9.63 -12.45 -15.09
N ILE A 189 10.95 -12.65 -15.04
CA ILE A 189 11.61 -13.71 -14.28
C ILE A 189 11.25 -13.61 -12.78
N ILE A 190 11.31 -12.39 -12.22
CA ILE A 190 10.96 -12.16 -10.83
C ILE A 190 9.48 -12.48 -10.57
N LEU A 191 8.58 -11.98 -11.41
CA LEU A 191 7.14 -12.17 -11.25
C LEU A 191 6.67 -13.62 -11.48
N ARG A 192 7.44 -14.45 -12.19
CA ARG A 192 7.18 -15.90 -12.32
C ARG A 192 7.77 -16.72 -11.17
N GLY A 193 8.49 -16.08 -10.22
CA GLY A 193 9.13 -16.76 -9.10
C GLY A 193 10.38 -17.56 -9.48
N GLU A 194 11.00 -17.24 -10.62
CA GLU A 194 12.18 -17.93 -11.17
C GLU A 194 13.50 -17.28 -10.72
N ALA A 195 13.43 -16.21 -9.94
CA ALA A 195 14.58 -15.44 -9.47
C ALA A 195 15.00 -15.84 -8.06
N ASP A 196 16.31 -15.87 -7.84
CA ASP A 196 16.87 -15.95 -6.48
C ASP A 196 16.59 -14.64 -5.71
N PRO A 197 16.22 -14.69 -4.41
CA PRO A 197 15.97 -13.49 -3.59
C PRO A 197 17.14 -12.50 -3.56
N ILE A 198 18.39 -12.99 -3.60
CA ILE A 198 19.58 -12.13 -3.64
C ILE A 198 19.65 -11.38 -4.97
N GLN A 199 19.30 -12.04 -6.08
CA GLN A 199 19.26 -11.40 -7.39
C GLN A 199 18.15 -10.36 -7.50
N ILE A 200 16.99 -10.63 -6.88
CA ILE A 200 15.88 -9.66 -6.80
C ILE A 200 16.35 -8.38 -6.11
N GLY A 201 16.94 -8.52 -4.91
CA GLY A 201 17.47 -7.39 -4.15
C GLY A 201 18.54 -6.63 -4.95
N ALA A 202 19.51 -7.34 -5.51
CA ALA A 202 20.61 -6.75 -6.28
C ALA A 202 20.09 -5.95 -7.49
N LEU A 203 19.16 -6.49 -8.28
CA LEU A 203 18.61 -5.79 -9.45
C LEU A 203 17.81 -4.55 -9.03
N LEU A 204 16.83 -4.72 -8.14
CA LEU A 204 15.93 -3.64 -7.76
C LEU A 204 16.66 -2.48 -7.08
N MET A 205 17.62 -2.79 -6.21
CA MET A 205 18.41 -1.77 -5.51
C MET A 205 19.38 -1.05 -6.45
N THR A 206 20.04 -1.78 -7.35
CA THR A 206 20.94 -1.16 -8.34
C THR A 206 20.18 -0.22 -9.27
N MET A 207 19.03 -0.63 -9.78
CA MET A 207 18.18 0.21 -10.64
C MET A 207 17.63 1.41 -9.88
N GLN A 208 17.20 1.23 -8.62
CA GLN A 208 16.68 2.33 -7.79
C GLN A 208 17.76 3.38 -7.50
N TYR A 209 18.98 2.94 -7.17
CA TYR A 209 20.10 3.83 -6.90
C TYR A 209 20.54 4.63 -8.13
N ARG A 210 20.60 3.97 -9.30
CA ARG A 210 20.97 4.62 -10.56
C ARG A 210 19.89 5.57 -11.09
N GLY A 211 18.65 5.36 -10.72
CA GLY A 211 17.47 5.96 -11.33
C GLY A 211 17.00 5.16 -12.55
N LEU A 212 15.68 5.20 -12.78
CA LEU A 212 15.02 4.51 -13.88
C LEU A 212 15.01 5.33 -15.16
N THR A 213 15.19 4.67 -16.28
CA THR A 213 14.88 5.23 -17.60
C THR A 213 13.44 4.91 -18.00
N ALA A 214 12.92 5.65 -18.98
CA ALA A 214 11.57 5.40 -19.51
C ALA A 214 11.45 4.00 -20.15
N LEU A 215 12.50 3.53 -20.83
CA LEU A 215 12.52 2.19 -21.43
C LEU A 215 12.46 1.08 -20.37
N GLU A 216 13.19 1.22 -19.28
CA GLU A 216 13.17 0.26 -18.19
C GLU A 216 11.82 0.21 -17.48
N LEU A 217 11.26 1.38 -17.19
CA LEU A 217 9.96 1.48 -16.55
C LEU A 217 8.85 0.94 -17.47
N ALA A 218 8.89 1.24 -18.76
CA ALA A 218 7.95 0.68 -19.74
C ALA A 218 8.05 -0.86 -19.82
N GLY A 219 9.25 -1.40 -19.79
CA GLY A 219 9.48 -2.86 -19.73
C GLY A 219 8.86 -3.48 -18.46
N PHE A 220 9.02 -2.85 -17.32
CA PHE A 220 8.42 -3.29 -16.06
C PHE A 220 6.89 -3.25 -16.12
N VAL A 221 6.30 -2.19 -16.65
CA VAL A 221 4.85 -2.10 -16.85
C VAL A 221 4.34 -3.23 -17.74
N ARG A 222 5.04 -3.54 -18.85
CA ARG A 222 4.69 -4.66 -19.75
C ARG A 222 4.76 -6.01 -19.04
N ALA A 223 5.79 -6.24 -18.22
CA ALA A 223 5.92 -7.46 -17.43
C ALA A 223 4.77 -7.65 -16.45
N ILE A 224 4.35 -6.58 -15.74
CA ILE A 224 3.22 -6.62 -14.80
C ILE A 224 1.92 -6.91 -15.56
N ARG A 225 1.66 -6.22 -16.67
CA ARG A 225 0.45 -6.42 -17.48
C ARG A 225 0.26 -7.87 -17.91
N LYS A 226 1.34 -8.63 -18.14
CA LYS A 226 1.29 -10.07 -18.47
C LYS A 226 0.84 -10.95 -17.29
N GLN A 227 0.85 -10.43 -16.07
CA GLN A 227 0.48 -11.12 -14.83
C GLN A 227 -0.91 -10.75 -14.31
N ILE A 228 -1.67 -9.94 -15.06
CA ILE A 228 -3.00 -9.49 -14.62
C ILE A 228 -4.00 -10.64 -14.69
N LEU A 229 -4.63 -10.92 -13.56
CA LEU A 229 -5.56 -12.04 -13.37
C LEU A 229 -7.03 -11.64 -13.57
N ILE A 230 -7.34 -10.34 -13.43
CA ILE A 230 -8.71 -9.80 -13.55
C ILE A 230 -8.87 -9.10 -14.89
N GLY A 231 -9.95 -9.41 -15.60
CA GLY A 231 -10.34 -8.76 -16.83
C GLY A 231 -11.84 -8.52 -16.90
N VAL A 232 -12.24 -7.63 -17.81
CA VAL A 232 -13.64 -7.33 -18.12
C VAL A 232 -13.84 -7.36 -19.64
N PRO A 233 -15.09 -7.66 -20.13
CA PRO A 233 -15.42 -7.56 -21.54
C PRO A 233 -15.18 -6.14 -22.08
N ALA A 234 -14.91 -6.02 -23.38
CA ALA A 234 -14.64 -4.73 -24.02
C ALA A 234 -15.75 -3.68 -23.81
N SER A 235 -17.01 -4.12 -23.77
CA SER A 235 -18.18 -3.25 -23.50
C SER A 235 -18.27 -2.71 -22.07
N LEU A 236 -17.52 -3.30 -21.14
CA LEU A 236 -17.49 -2.93 -19.72
C LEU A 236 -16.15 -2.33 -19.30
N LYS A 237 -15.23 -2.07 -20.24
CA LYS A 237 -13.97 -1.40 -19.92
C LYS A 237 -14.23 -0.05 -19.24
N PRO A 238 -13.42 0.29 -18.20
CA PRO A 238 -13.53 1.60 -17.58
C PRO A 238 -13.09 2.71 -18.53
N ASP A 239 -13.59 3.93 -18.32
CA ASP A 239 -13.15 5.13 -19.02
C ASP A 239 -11.89 5.69 -18.39
N LEU A 240 -11.76 5.55 -17.06
CA LEU A 240 -10.69 6.12 -16.26
C LEU A 240 -10.06 5.07 -15.36
N ASP A 241 -8.74 4.97 -15.43
CA ASP A 241 -7.87 4.24 -14.54
C ASP A 241 -7.26 5.19 -13.50
N TRP A 242 -7.40 4.85 -12.21
CA TRP A 242 -6.94 5.69 -11.11
C TRP A 242 -6.14 4.87 -10.09
N PRO A 243 -4.80 4.77 -10.26
CA PRO A 243 -3.94 4.07 -9.31
C PRO A 243 -3.81 4.81 -7.99
N ALA A 244 -3.81 4.05 -6.89
CA ALA A 244 -3.62 4.56 -5.54
C ALA A 244 -2.81 3.58 -4.69
N TYR A 245 -1.52 3.87 -4.50
CA TYR A 245 -0.57 3.05 -3.75
C TYR A 245 -0.06 3.81 -2.52
N LEU A 246 -0.91 3.85 -1.50
CA LEU A 246 -0.70 4.64 -0.29
C LEU A 246 0.54 4.20 0.49
N SER A 247 1.32 5.18 0.92
CA SER A 247 2.39 4.94 1.88
C SER A 247 1.81 4.51 3.23
N PRO A 248 2.42 3.56 3.95
CA PRO A 248 2.02 3.22 5.33
C PRO A 248 2.00 4.41 6.28
N LYS A 249 2.80 5.45 5.97
CA LYS A 249 2.89 6.69 6.76
C LYS A 249 1.80 7.72 6.43
N TRP A 250 0.95 7.46 5.43
CA TRP A 250 -0.12 8.38 5.06
C TRP A 250 -1.17 8.50 6.16
N ARG A 251 -1.51 9.73 6.55
CA ARG A 251 -2.43 10.01 7.67
C ARG A 251 -3.58 10.93 7.30
N GLU A 252 -3.49 11.60 6.15
CA GLU A 252 -4.52 12.55 5.75
C GLU A 252 -5.75 11.87 5.13
N PRO A 253 -6.91 12.53 5.11
CA PRO A 253 -8.10 12.02 4.45
C PRO A 253 -7.90 11.85 2.95
N LEU A 254 -8.52 10.81 2.38
CA LEU A 254 -8.45 10.46 0.96
C LEU A 254 -9.53 11.22 0.18
N TRP A 255 -9.32 12.53 -0.05
CA TRP A 255 -10.30 13.38 -0.75
C TRP A 255 -10.53 12.95 -2.19
N PHE A 256 -9.56 12.35 -2.85
CA PHE A 256 -9.67 11.84 -4.22
C PHE A 256 -10.79 10.80 -4.38
N ILE A 257 -11.15 10.06 -3.33
CA ILE A 257 -12.29 9.12 -3.37
C ILE A 257 -13.60 9.86 -3.64
N HIS A 258 -13.82 11.01 -3.01
CA HIS A 258 -14.98 11.85 -3.31
C HIS A 258 -14.93 12.43 -4.72
N SER A 259 -13.73 12.76 -5.22
CA SER A 259 -13.57 13.19 -6.62
C SER A 259 -13.95 12.08 -7.61
N ILE A 260 -13.57 10.85 -7.33
CA ILE A 260 -13.94 9.66 -8.12
C ILE A 260 -15.47 9.48 -8.15
N ARG A 261 -16.15 9.65 -7.02
CA ARG A 261 -17.60 9.59 -6.94
C ARG A 261 -18.26 10.65 -7.83
N LEU A 262 -17.73 11.87 -7.88
CA LEU A 262 -18.23 12.92 -8.78
C LEU A 262 -18.03 12.53 -10.27
N VAL A 263 -16.90 11.93 -10.62
CA VAL A 263 -16.63 11.46 -11.98
C VAL A 263 -17.61 10.33 -12.37
N ALA A 264 -17.89 9.42 -11.45
CA ALA A 264 -18.89 8.37 -11.66
C ALA A 264 -20.32 8.93 -11.81
N MET A 265 -20.70 9.96 -11.04
CA MET A 265 -21.96 10.69 -11.20
C MET A 265 -22.07 11.41 -12.55
N ALA A 266 -20.94 11.75 -13.18
CA ALA A 266 -20.91 12.27 -14.55
C ALA A 266 -21.15 11.19 -15.63
N GLY A 267 -21.31 9.93 -15.24
CA GLY A 267 -21.58 8.79 -16.11
C GLY A 267 -20.36 8.00 -16.57
N PHE A 268 -19.14 8.34 -16.08
CA PHE A 268 -17.91 7.65 -16.45
C PHE A 268 -17.63 6.46 -15.53
N ARG A 269 -17.20 5.34 -16.12
CA ARG A 269 -16.72 4.17 -15.37
C ARG A 269 -15.28 4.41 -14.90
N VAL A 270 -15.06 4.28 -13.59
CA VAL A 270 -13.73 4.48 -12.98
C VAL A 270 -13.29 3.21 -12.28
N VAL A 271 -12.10 2.73 -12.61
CA VAL A 271 -11.41 1.70 -11.86
C VAL A 271 -10.36 2.35 -10.95
N ILE A 272 -10.41 2.00 -9.69
CA ILE A 272 -9.36 2.27 -8.73
C ILE A 272 -8.58 0.96 -8.57
N HIS A 273 -7.26 1.02 -8.61
CA HIS A 273 -6.45 -0.12 -8.22
C HIS A 273 -5.32 0.32 -7.30
N GLY A 274 -4.92 -0.56 -6.41
CA GLY A 274 -3.87 -0.19 -5.47
C GLY A 274 -3.72 -1.14 -4.30
N ASN A 275 -2.79 -0.77 -3.43
CA ASN A 275 -2.54 -1.45 -2.17
C ASN A 275 -2.08 -0.44 -1.14
N PHE A 276 -2.33 -0.74 0.13
CA PHE A 276 -1.86 0.05 1.24
C PHE A 276 -0.76 -0.70 1.99
N GLY A 277 0.45 -0.74 1.48
CA GLY A 277 1.59 -1.33 2.18
C GLY A 277 1.35 -2.77 2.68
N SER A 278 2.30 -3.29 3.42
CA SER A 278 2.20 -4.57 4.14
C SER A 278 1.88 -4.35 5.63
N GLY A 279 1.18 -5.26 6.25
CA GLY A 279 0.90 -5.25 7.68
C GLY A 279 -0.51 -4.82 8.06
N SER A 280 -0.71 -4.49 9.35
CA SER A 280 -2.01 -4.17 9.96
C SER A 280 -2.73 -2.94 9.34
N GLU A 281 -2.00 -2.13 8.60
CA GLU A 281 -2.54 -0.97 7.89
C GLU A 281 -2.91 -1.25 6.42
N GLY A 282 -2.63 -2.45 5.92
CA GLY A 282 -3.04 -2.87 4.59
C GLY A 282 -4.54 -2.96 4.51
N GLY A 283 -5.24 -2.14 3.85
CA GLY A 283 -6.71 -2.13 3.79
C GLY A 283 -7.33 -0.76 4.04
N LYS A 284 -6.55 0.29 4.33
CA LYS A 284 -7.11 1.65 4.46
C LYS A 284 -7.80 2.10 3.17
N LEU A 285 -7.25 1.80 2.00
CA LEU A 285 -7.89 2.11 0.73
C LEU A 285 -9.16 1.28 0.54
N GLU A 286 -9.14 0.00 0.90
CA GLU A 286 -10.32 -0.86 0.90
C GLU A 286 -11.40 -0.36 1.85
N ALA A 287 -11.02 0.06 3.06
CA ALA A 287 -11.95 0.63 4.03
C ALA A 287 -12.59 1.93 3.49
N ALA A 288 -11.78 2.83 2.92
CA ALA A 288 -12.26 4.05 2.31
C ALA A 288 -13.16 3.79 1.08
N ALA A 289 -12.85 2.78 0.28
CA ALA A 289 -13.69 2.35 -0.84
C ALA A 289 -15.07 1.85 -0.34
N ARG A 290 -15.07 0.97 0.68
CA ARG A 290 -16.32 0.48 1.30
C ARG A 290 -17.15 1.61 1.92
N ASP A 291 -16.49 2.56 2.62
CA ASP A 291 -17.16 3.74 3.19
C ASP A 291 -17.76 4.68 2.13
N ALA A 292 -17.28 4.58 0.90
CA ALA A 292 -17.78 5.32 -0.25
C ALA A 292 -18.75 4.50 -1.14
N ASP A 293 -19.17 3.33 -0.69
CA ASP A 293 -20.00 2.38 -1.44
C ASP A 293 -19.37 1.93 -2.78
N ILE A 294 -18.03 1.89 -2.85
CA ILE A 294 -17.28 1.42 -4.03
C ILE A 294 -17.07 -0.09 -3.89
N PRO A 295 -17.56 -0.90 -4.83
CA PRO A 295 -17.40 -2.35 -4.80
C PRO A 295 -15.91 -2.76 -4.81
N VAL A 296 -15.51 -3.63 -3.89
CA VAL A 296 -14.18 -4.26 -3.86
C VAL A 296 -14.24 -5.53 -4.69
N CYS A 297 -13.48 -5.57 -5.78
CA CYS A 297 -13.50 -6.65 -6.76
C CYS A 297 -12.26 -7.54 -6.59
N LEU A 298 -12.46 -8.79 -6.18
CA LEU A 298 -11.40 -9.77 -6.01
C LEU A 298 -11.32 -10.74 -7.20
N THR A 299 -12.34 -10.77 -8.05
CA THR A 299 -12.45 -11.64 -9.22
C THR A 299 -12.93 -10.87 -10.44
N SER A 300 -12.75 -11.46 -11.65
CA SER A 300 -13.34 -10.92 -12.88
C SER A 300 -14.87 -10.80 -12.81
N LYS A 301 -15.54 -11.73 -12.11
CA LYS A 301 -17.01 -11.68 -11.92
C LYS A 301 -17.42 -10.47 -11.11
N ASP A 302 -16.68 -10.14 -10.05
CA ASP A 302 -16.95 -8.96 -9.22
C ASP A 302 -16.79 -7.69 -10.03
N ALA A 303 -15.70 -7.58 -10.82
CA ALA A 303 -15.46 -6.42 -11.68
C ALA A 303 -16.54 -6.25 -12.76
N VAL A 304 -16.96 -7.35 -13.40
CA VAL A 304 -18.08 -7.36 -14.36
C VAL A 304 -19.37 -6.89 -13.69
N LYS A 305 -19.68 -7.43 -12.51
CA LYS A 305 -20.87 -7.02 -11.75
C LYS A 305 -20.81 -5.54 -11.38
N ALA A 306 -19.67 -5.07 -10.84
CA ALA A 306 -19.50 -3.68 -10.44
C ALA A 306 -19.75 -2.69 -11.58
N PHE A 307 -19.30 -3.00 -12.81
CA PHE A 307 -19.51 -2.15 -13.99
C PHE A 307 -20.84 -2.41 -14.72
N THR A 308 -21.55 -3.48 -14.40
CA THR A 308 -22.94 -3.71 -14.86
C THR A 308 -23.92 -2.94 -13.98
N ASP A 309 -23.72 -2.98 -12.67
CA ASP A 309 -24.60 -2.39 -11.68
C ASP A 309 -24.29 -0.89 -11.41
N GLY A 310 -23.08 -0.43 -11.76
CA GLY A 310 -22.63 0.92 -11.49
C GLY A 310 -21.42 1.35 -12.31
N ASN A 311 -20.78 2.45 -11.86
CA ASN A 311 -19.68 3.10 -12.57
C ASN A 311 -18.35 3.03 -11.79
N LEU A 312 -18.29 2.31 -10.68
CA LEU A 312 -17.12 2.28 -9.80
C LEU A 312 -16.68 0.86 -9.49
N ALA A 313 -15.39 0.62 -9.51
CA ALA A 313 -14.77 -0.62 -9.03
C ALA A 313 -13.44 -0.32 -8.35
N TYR A 314 -13.17 -0.96 -7.22
CA TYR A 314 -11.83 -1.01 -6.62
C TYR A 314 -11.26 -2.42 -6.73
N VAL A 315 -10.09 -2.54 -7.33
CA VAL A 315 -9.41 -3.81 -7.53
C VAL A 315 -8.07 -3.79 -6.77
N PRO A 316 -7.94 -4.54 -5.67
CA PRO A 316 -6.67 -4.64 -4.94
C PRO A 316 -5.56 -5.24 -5.80
N LEU A 317 -4.33 -4.77 -5.62
CA LEU A 317 -3.17 -5.29 -6.38
C LEU A 317 -3.01 -6.81 -6.24
N GLY A 318 -3.27 -7.35 -5.04
CA GLY A 318 -3.21 -8.80 -4.81
C GLY A 318 -4.17 -9.61 -5.67
N ALA A 319 -5.35 -9.05 -5.99
CA ALA A 319 -6.28 -9.67 -6.92
C ALA A 319 -5.83 -9.53 -8.38
N LEU A 320 -5.10 -8.46 -8.72
CA LEU A 320 -4.54 -8.25 -10.06
C LEU A 320 -3.30 -9.10 -10.31
N SER A 321 -2.38 -9.14 -9.35
CA SER A 321 -1.12 -9.90 -9.44
C SER A 321 -0.57 -10.16 -8.04
N HIS A 322 -0.65 -11.41 -7.58
CA HIS A 322 -0.10 -11.81 -6.29
C HIS A 322 1.41 -11.55 -6.19
N GLN A 323 2.13 -11.80 -7.28
CA GLN A 323 3.58 -11.62 -7.31
C GLN A 323 3.97 -10.14 -7.25
N ALA A 324 3.27 -9.26 -7.97
CA ALA A 324 3.52 -7.83 -7.88
C ALA A 324 3.27 -7.31 -6.46
N GLN A 325 2.22 -7.78 -5.79
CA GLN A 325 1.96 -7.45 -4.40
C GLN A 325 3.08 -7.94 -3.47
N ALA A 326 3.54 -9.18 -3.64
CA ALA A 326 4.63 -9.74 -2.85
C ALA A 326 5.93 -8.90 -3.00
N GLN A 327 6.21 -8.40 -4.20
CA GLN A 327 7.37 -7.53 -4.43
C GLN A 327 7.23 -6.14 -3.79
N LEU A 328 6.01 -5.56 -3.76
CA LEU A 328 5.79 -4.30 -3.03
C LEU A 328 5.92 -4.49 -1.51
N ALA A 329 5.59 -5.67 -1.00
CA ALA A 329 5.73 -6.03 0.40
C ALA A 329 7.20 -6.10 0.89
N LEU A 330 8.18 -6.02 0.00
CA LEU A 330 9.61 -5.89 0.34
C LEU A 330 9.98 -4.48 0.84
N TYR A 331 9.05 -3.50 0.77
CA TYR A 331 9.32 -2.14 1.23
C TYR A 331 9.85 -2.05 2.68
N PRO A 332 9.30 -2.74 3.69
CA PRO A 332 9.83 -2.70 5.04
C PRO A 332 11.23 -3.34 5.17
N LEU A 333 11.55 -4.30 4.29
CA LEU A 333 12.87 -4.94 4.28
C LEU A 333 13.95 -4.02 3.70
N PHE A 334 13.60 -3.24 2.68
CA PHE A 334 14.53 -2.32 2.03
C PHE A 334 14.51 -0.90 2.63
N GLU A 335 13.48 -0.56 3.42
CA GLU A 335 13.20 0.79 3.92
C GLU A 335 13.17 1.86 2.80
N MET A 336 13.01 1.40 1.55
CA MET A 336 12.91 2.27 0.40
C MET A 336 12.00 1.70 -0.70
N ARG A 337 11.49 2.60 -1.53
CA ARG A 337 10.71 2.22 -2.71
C ARG A 337 11.62 1.61 -3.76
N THR A 338 11.12 0.58 -4.41
CA THR A 338 11.78 -0.06 -5.56
C THR A 338 11.20 0.45 -6.88
N PRO A 339 11.82 0.18 -8.02
CA PRO A 339 11.27 0.50 -9.34
C PRO A 339 9.84 0.05 -9.58
N LEU A 340 9.45 -1.06 -8.94
CA LEU A 340 8.11 -1.61 -9.08
C LEU A 340 7.02 -0.67 -8.54
N HIS A 341 7.33 0.13 -7.49
CA HIS A 341 6.40 1.12 -6.97
C HIS A 341 6.01 2.18 -8.01
N SER A 342 6.89 2.49 -8.96
CA SER A 342 6.56 3.38 -10.07
C SER A 342 5.80 2.64 -11.19
N ALA A 343 6.16 1.39 -11.46
CA ALA A 343 5.58 0.62 -12.54
C ALA A 343 4.09 0.30 -12.32
N VAL A 344 3.69 0.00 -11.09
CA VAL A 344 2.28 -0.33 -10.77
C VAL A 344 1.32 0.84 -11.02
N HIS A 345 1.80 2.10 -10.98
CA HIS A 345 0.95 3.26 -11.27
C HIS A 345 0.55 3.37 -12.76
N LEU A 346 1.30 2.75 -13.65
CA LEU A 346 1.07 2.83 -15.10
C LEU A 346 0.55 1.52 -15.70
N MET A 347 0.21 0.54 -14.87
CA MET A 347 -0.18 -0.77 -15.39
C MET A 347 -1.54 -0.77 -16.11
N ASN A 348 -2.46 0.16 -15.77
CA ASN A 348 -3.79 0.26 -16.39
C ASN A 348 -4.43 -1.13 -16.60
N PRO A 349 -4.82 -1.82 -15.52
CA PRO A 349 -5.07 -3.26 -15.54
C PRO A 349 -6.29 -3.67 -16.37
N LEU A 350 -7.30 -2.81 -16.49
CA LEU A 350 -8.54 -3.10 -17.22
C LEU A 350 -8.60 -2.40 -18.57
N GLY A 351 -7.52 -1.76 -19.00
CA GLY A 351 -7.41 -1.15 -20.32
C GLY A 351 -8.32 0.06 -20.51
N ALA A 352 -8.38 0.95 -19.52
CA ALA A 352 -9.05 2.23 -19.64
C ALA A 352 -8.37 3.12 -20.68
N LYS A 353 -9.15 3.93 -21.41
CA LYS A 353 -8.60 4.88 -22.38
C LYS A 353 -7.82 6.04 -21.72
N THR A 354 -8.16 6.36 -20.48
CA THR A 354 -7.54 7.46 -19.73
C THR A 354 -6.93 6.93 -18.44
N THR A 355 -5.72 7.37 -18.09
CA THR A 355 -5.09 7.08 -16.81
C THR A 355 -4.75 8.40 -16.09
N LEU A 356 -5.07 8.49 -14.80
CA LEU A 356 -4.81 9.66 -13.96
C LEU A 356 -3.90 9.26 -12.80
N VAL A 357 -2.65 9.69 -12.84
CA VAL A 357 -1.62 9.32 -11.86
C VAL A 357 -1.09 10.51 -11.07
N GLY A 358 -0.56 10.25 -9.87
CA GLY A 358 0.17 11.23 -9.07
C GLY A 358 1.67 11.07 -9.19
N ALA A 359 2.41 12.19 -9.14
CA ALA A 359 3.86 12.19 -9.05
C ALA A 359 4.36 13.33 -8.14
N ALA A 360 5.44 13.09 -7.38
CA ALA A 360 5.92 14.04 -6.39
C ALA A 360 6.70 15.22 -7.01
N ASP A 361 7.44 14.97 -8.07
CA ASP A 361 8.37 15.92 -8.68
C ASP A 361 8.25 15.95 -10.21
N ASN A 362 8.88 16.92 -10.84
CA ASN A 362 8.81 17.13 -12.30
C ASN A 362 9.48 15.98 -13.08
N ALA A 363 10.58 15.44 -12.56
CA ALA A 363 11.29 14.37 -13.24
C ALA A 363 10.44 13.09 -13.29
N SER A 364 9.76 12.77 -12.20
CA SER A 364 8.81 11.64 -12.16
C SER A 364 7.61 11.85 -13.06
N ARG A 365 7.09 13.10 -13.18
CA ARG A 365 5.99 13.43 -14.09
C ARG A 365 6.38 13.24 -15.54
N ASP A 366 7.56 13.73 -15.90
CA ASP A 366 8.08 13.61 -17.25
C ASP A 366 8.40 12.16 -17.60
N LEU A 367 8.99 11.42 -16.67
CA LEU A 367 9.23 9.99 -16.81
C LEU A 367 7.92 9.21 -17.09
N TYR A 368 6.85 9.47 -16.34
CA TYR A 368 5.57 8.80 -16.54
C TYR A 368 4.95 9.15 -17.89
N ARG A 369 5.07 10.38 -18.35
CA ARG A 369 4.62 10.80 -19.68
C ARG A 369 5.41 10.09 -20.80
N GLN A 370 6.73 10.02 -20.69
CA GLN A 370 7.57 9.28 -21.64
C GLN A 370 7.21 7.79 -21.69
N VAL A 371 6.95 7.16 -20.54
CA VAL A 371 6.51 5.76 -20.48
C VAL A 371 5.15 5.60 -21.15
N ALA A 372 4.23 6.54 -20.93
CA ALA A 372 2.92 6.52 -21.57
C ALA A 372 3.03 6.62 -23.11
N GLN A 373 3.96 7.43 -23.64
CA GLN A 373 4.27 7.50 -25.06
C GLN A 373 4.83 6.16 -25.59
N LEU A 374 5.80 5.56 -24.88
CA LEU A 374 6.40 4.28 -25.25
C LEU A 374 5.40 3.11 -25.25
N LEU A 375 4.38 3.19 -24.39
CA LEU A 375 3.32 2.20 -24.26
C LEU A 375 2.07 2.53 -25.09
N GLU A 376 2.13 3.57 -25.91
CA GLU A 376 1.03 4.03 -26.78
C GLU A 376 -0.29 4.23 -26.03
N MET A 377 -0.22 4.77 -24.79
CA MET A 377 -1.41 5.06 -24.00
C MET A 377 -2.16 6.25 -24.62
N GLU A 378 -3.49 6.12 -24.78
CA GLU A 378 -4.28 7.14 -25.49
C GLU A 378 -4.27 8.48 -24.75
N ARG A 379 -4.55 8.46 -23.44
CA ARG A 379 -4.60 9.66 -22.59
C ARG A 379 -4.02 9.37 -21.22
N VAL A 380 -3.06 10.18 -20.81
CA VAL A 380 -2.48 10.12 -19.47
C VAL A 380 -2.38 11.52 -18.90
N SER A 381 -2.81 11.71 -17.66
CA SER A 381 -2.61 12.95 -16.92
C SER A 381 -1.86 12.67 -15.63
N VAL A 382 -0.73 13.39 -15.44
CA VAL A 382 0.12 13.23 -14.27
C VAL A 382 0.00 14.48 -13.40
N ILE A 383 -0.60 14.34 -12.23
CA ILE A 383 -0.77 15.44 -11.27
C ILE A 383 0.49 15.59 -10.42
N GLY A 384 1.04 16.80 -10.36
CA GLY A 384 2.15 17.14 -9.48
C GLY A 384 1.69 17.30 -8.01
N SER A 385 1.51 16.22 -7.29
CA SER A 385 1.02 16.26 -5.92
C SER A 385 1.76 15.28 -5.01
N THR A 386 1.28 14.07 -4.93
CA THR A 386 1.86 12.98 -4.18
C THR A 386 2.26 11.85 -5.13
N ARG A 387 3.24 11.06 -4.73
CA ARG A 387 3.63 9.85 -5.48
C ARG A 387 2.69 8.67 -5.25
N ASP A 388 1.74 8.80 -4.33
CA ASP A 388 0.91 7.68 -3.89
C ASP A 388 -0.40 7.59 -4.68
N PHE A 389 -0.97 8.73 -5.07
CA PHE A 389 -2.22 8.81 -5.85
C PHE A 389 -2.40 10.21 -6.46
N ALA A 390 -3.28 10.32 -7.42
CA ALA A 390 -3.63 11.59 -8.05
C ALA A 390 -4.63 12.37 -7.21
N GLN A 391 -4.21 13.52 -6.70
CA GLN A 391 -5.06 14.48 -5.98
C GLN A 391 -4.45 15.87 -6.07
N VAL A 392 -5.25 16.87 -6.40
CA VAL A 392 -4.81 18.26 -6.40
C VAL A 392 -4.77 18.77 -4.95
N PRO A 393 -3.60 19.20 -4.46
CA PRO A 393 -3.48 19.72 -3.10
C PRO A 393 -4.18 21.08 -2.99
N PRO A 394 -4.90 21.35 -1.88
CA PRO A 394 -5.52 22.64 -1.67
C PRO A 394 -4.46 23.73 -1.46
N GLY A 395 -4.76 24.96 -1.91
CA GLY A 395 -3.92 26.15 -1.67
C GLY A 395 -2.56 26.17 -2.37
N ARG A 396 -2.27 25.23 -3.25
CA ARG A 396 -1.02 25.14 -3.99
C ARG A 396 -1.26 25.08 -5.49
N ALA A 397 -0.54 25.90 -6.26
CA ALA A 397 -0.54 25.76 -7.73
C ALA A 397 0.04 24.38 -8.13
N THR A 398 -0.62 23.72 -9.06
CA THR A 398 -0.28 22.37 -9.46
C THR A 398 -0.15 22.29 -10.98
N GLN A 399 0.98 21.79 -11.45
CA GLN A 399 1.22 21.51 -12.86
C GLN A 399 0.71 20.09 -13.17
N ILE A 400 -0.06 19.97 -14.24
CA ILE A 400 -0.56 18.72 -14.79
C ILE A 400 0.16 18.45 -16.11
N PHE A 401 0.92 17.36 -16.17
CA PHE A 401 1.54 16.90 -17.42
C PHE A 401 0.59 15.95 -18.12
N ARG A 402 0.14 16.32 -19.30
CA ARG A 402 -0.84 15.52 -20.04
C ARG A 402 -0.24 15.01 -21.34
N LEU A 403 -0.59 13.76 -21.65
CA LEU A 403 -0.44 13.17 -22.98
C LEU A 403 -1.86 12.89 -23.51
N VAL A 404 -2.17 13.42 -24.70
CA VAL A 404 -3.46 13.22 -25.36
C VAL A 404 -3.19 12.83 -26.81
N HIS A 405 -3.46 11.58 -27.15
CA HIS A 405 -3.19 11.03 -28.49
C HIS A 405 -1.78 11.35 -29.01
N GLY A 406 -0.76 11.14 -28.17
CA GLY A 406 0.65 11.39 -28.51
C GLY A 406 1.09 12.86 -28.46
N ARG A 407 0.20 13.80 -28.08
CA ARG A 407 0.53 15.22 -27.92
C ARG A 407 0.67 15.60 -26.46
N ASP A 408 1.71 16.36 -26.15
CA ASP A 408 1.90 16.96 -24.83
C ASP A 408 1.01 18.20 -24.69
N VAL A 409 0.12 18.20 -23.69
CA VAL A 409 -0.83 19.30 -23.41
C VAL A 409 -0.79 19.61 -21.93
N ASP A 410 0.16 20.42 -21.48
CA ASP A 410 0.32 20.73 -20.08
C ASP A 410 -0.68 21.78 -19.60
N VAL A 411 -1.20 21.61 -18.40
CA VAL A 411 -2.16 22.53 -17.78
C VAL A 411 -1.67 22.91 -16.39
N ARG A 412 -1.81 24.19 -16.05
CA ARG A 412 -1.55 24.70 -14.72
C ARG A 412 -2.86 25.00 -14.00
N VAL A 413 -3.05 24.39 -12.87
CA VAL A 413 -4.15 24.69 -11.93
C VAL A 413 -3.62 25.68 -10.90
N GLU A 414 -4.20 26.87 -10.86
CA GLU A 414 -3.73 27.93 -9.97
C GLU A 414 -4.13 27.66 -8.52
N ALA A 415 -3.29 28.15 -7.60
CA ALA A 415 -3.56 28.09 -6.19
C ALA A 415 -4.77 28.98 -5.81
N ARG A 416 -5.68 28.44 -5.02
CA ARG A 416 -6.69 29.27 -4.33
C ARG A 416 -6.26 29.53 -2.89
N ARG A 417 -6.47 30.75 -2.41
CA ARG A 417 -6.31 31.06 -0.98
C ARG A 417 -7.40 30.33 -0.22
N THR A 418 -7.01 29.29 0.49
CA THR A 418 -7.91 28.56 1.39
C THR A 418 -7.62 28.99 2.81
N THR A 419 -8.64 29.35 3.56
CA THR A 419 -8.56 29.44 5.01
C THR A 419 -8.47 28.00 5.54
N ARG A 420 -7.44 27.72 6.32
CA ARG A 420 -7.27 26.40 6.94
C ARG A 420 -8.44 26.19 7.91
N SER A 421 -9.37 25.33 7.54
CA SER A 421 -10.42 24.91 8.44
C SER A 421 -9.83 24.00 9.51
N VAL A 422 -10.18 24.24 10.75
CA VAL A 422 -9.83 23.34 11.86
C VAL A 422 -10.86 22.23 11.83
N SER A 423 -10.41 20.99 11.63
CA SER A 423 -11.28 19.82 11.78
C SER A 423 -12.03 19.88 13.11
N PRO A 424 -13.33 19.65 13.14
CA PRO A 424 -14.08 19.67 14.39
C PRO A 424 -13.44 18.69 15.38
N LYS A 425 -13.05 19.17 16.55
CA LYS A 425 -12.37 18.36 17.59
C LYS A 425 -13.19 17.17 18.09
N LEU A 426 -14.46 17.11 17.73
CA LEU A 426 -15.42 16.09 18.16
C LEU A 426 -15.61 14.92 17.18
N LEU A 427 -15.12 15.04 15.93
CA LEU A 427 -15.26 13.98 14.92
C LEU A 427 -13.94 13.21 14.76
N THR A 428 -14.04 11.90 14.60
CA THR A 428 -12.94 11.10 14.11
C THR A 428 -12.61 11.48 12.67
N GLN A 429 -11.42 11.18 12.19
CA GLN A 429 -11.02 11.47 10.83
C GLN A 429 -11.96 10.83 9.78
N ARG A 430 -12.48 9.63 10.07
CA ARG A 430 -13.44 8.93 9.22
C ARG A 430 -14.81 9.63 9.18
N GLU A 431 -15.33 10.01 10.35
CA GLU A 431 -16.60 10.74 10.46
C GLU A 431 -16.52 12.11 9.79
N TYR A 432 -15.40 12.82 9.96
CA TYR A 432 -15.15 14.08 9.29
C TYR A 432 -15.11 13.93 7.77
N TRP A 433 -14.42 12.93 7.27
CA TRP A 433 -14.37 12.62 5.84
C TRP A 433 -15.77 12.34 5.27
N ALA A 434 -16.57 11.54 5.96
CA ALA A 434 -17.95 11.25 5.57
C ALA A 434 -18.86 12.48 5.68
N ALA A 435 -18.68 13.32 6.72
CA ALA A 435 -19.47 14.53 6.94
C ALA A 435 -19.24 15.59 5.84
N ILE A 436 -18.04 15.69 5.28
CA ILE A 436 -17.78 16.56 4.12
C ILE A 436 -18.60 16.12 2.91
N TRP A 437 -18.68 14.83 2.62
CA TRP A 437 -19.50 14.34 1.52
C TRP A 437 -20.99 14.55 1.74
N SER A 438 -21.53 14.20 2.90
CA SER A 438 -22.95 14.36 3.22
C SER A 438 -23.35 15.82 3.44
N GLY A 439 -22.37 16.74 3.62
CA GLY A 439 -22.57 18.14 3.90
C GLY A 439 -22.90 18.42 5.37
N GLY A 440 -22.66 17.47 6.26
CA GLY A 440 -22.71 17.64 7.71
C GLY A 440 -21.53 18.46 8.26
N ALA A 441 -20.44 18.57 7.52
CA ALA A 441 -19.33 19.48 7.79
C ALA A 441 -18.99 20.30 6.53
N ARG A 442 -18.37 21.46 6.74
CA ARG A 442 -17.86 22.31 5.65
C ARG A 442 -16.38 22.59 5.88
N ASP A 443 -15.58 22.34 4.84
CA ASP A 443 -14.16 22.65 4.80
C ASP A 443 -13.79 23.05 3.39
N GLN A 444 -13.50 24.33 3.20
CA GLN A 444 -13.19 24.88 1.89
C GLN A 444 -11.95 24.21 1.27
N ALA A 445 -10.94 23.88 2.07
CA ALA A 445 -9.73 23.23 1.57
C ALA A 445 -10.03 21.81 1.08
N ALA A 446 -10.83 21.04 1.81
CA ALA A 446 -11.29 19.73 1.41
C ALA A 446 -12.16 19.80 0.12
N GLU A 447 -13.13 20.72 0.10
CA GLU A 447 -14.01 20.92 -1.07
C GLU A 447 -13.22 21.36 -2.30
N ASP A 448 -12.27 22.28 -2.18
CA ASP A 448 -11.40 22.70 -3.27
C ASP A 448 -10.54 21.53 -3.79
N SER A 449 -9.97 20.72 -2.90
CA SER A 449 -9.21 19.52 -3.28
C SER A 449 -10.09 18.52 -4.06
N ILE A 450 -11.30 18.25 -3.57
CA ILE A 450 -12.27 17.35 -4.22
C ILE A 450 -12.66 17.88 -5.62
N LEU A 451 -13.06 19.15 -5.70
CA LEU A 451 -13.55 19.76 -6.93
C LEU A 451 -12.45 19.89 -7.99
N HIS A 452 -11.26 20.35 -7.59
CA HIS A 452 -10.14 20.51 -8.54
C HIS A 452 -9.66 19.14 -9.03
N THR A 453 -9.60 18.15 -8.15
CA THR A 453 -9.21 16.77 -8.55
C THR A 453 -10.24 16.17 -9.50
N ALA A 454 -11.54 16.33 -9.22
CA ALA A 454 -12.60 15.89 -10.12
C ALA A 454 -12.57 16.65 -11.46
N ALA A 455 -12.29 17.94 -11.45
CA ALA A 455 -12.15 18.75 -12.67
C ALA A 455 -10.99 18.26 -13.54
N VAL A 456 -9.82 17.98 -12.95
CA VAL A 456 -8.69 17.39 -13.68
C VAL A 456 -9.06 16.04 -14.28
N ALA A 457 -9.77 15.19 -13.55
CA ALA A 457 -10.22 13.89 -14.06
C ALA A 457 -11.21 14.04 -15.22
N LEU A 458 -12.22 14.93 -15.09
CA LEU A 458 -13.19 15.20 -16.15
C LEU A 458 -12.55 15.82 -17.40
N MET A 459 -11.61 16.73 -17.23
CA MET A 459 -10.81 17.30 -18.32
C MET A 459 -9.98 16.20 -19.01
N SER A 460 -9.39 15.28 -18.23
CA SER A 460 -8.55 14.19 -18.77
C SER A 460 -9.36 13.17 -19.57
N LEU A 461 -10.63 13.02 -19.25
CA LEU A 461 -11.59 12.14 -19.96
C LEU A 461 -12.07 12.75 -21.29
N SER A 462 -11.90 14.06 -21.48
CA SER A 462 -12.29 14.72 -22.74
C SER A 462 -11.40 14.24 -23.90
N GLU A 463 -12.04 13.91 -25.02
CA GLU A 463 -11.33 13.62 -26.28
C GLU A 463 -10.75 14.87 -26.95
N ASN A 464 -11.29 16.05 -26.62
CA ASN A 464 -10.76 17.31 -27.08
C ASN A 464 -9.52 17.71 -26.25
N PRO A 465 -8.31 17.78 -26.85
CA PRO A 465 -7.09 18.20 -26.16
C PRO A 465 -7.19 19.63 -25.59
N ASP A 466 -7.99 20.49 -26.22
CA ASP A 466 -8.17 21.89 -25.83
C ASP A 466 -9.26 22.09 -24.76
N SER A 467 -9.83 20.98 -24.22
CA SER A 467 -10.82 21.04 -23.14
C SER A 467 -10.24 21.76 -21.93
N GLY A 468 -10.87 22.88 -21.55
CA GLY A 468 -10.40 23.77 -20.51
C GLY A 468 -10.65 23.22 -19.10
N PHE A 469 -9.72 23.48 -18.18
CA PHE A 469 -9.90 23.19 -16.76
C PHE A 469 -11.12 23.94 -16.17
N GLY A 470 -11.41 25.17 -16.65
CA GLY A 470 -12.53 25.98 -16.18
C GLY A 470 -13.88 25.29 -16.36
N ASP A 471 -14.17 24.79 -17.57
CA ASP A 471 -15.43 24.11 -17.89
C ASP A 471 -15.57 22.82 -17.09
N ALA A 472 -14.49 22.06 -16.96
CA ALA A 472 -14.45 20.85 -16.14
C ALA A 472 -14.71 21.16 -14.66
N LEU A 473 -14.21 22.29 -14.14
CA LEU A 473 -14.45 22.72 -12.77
C LEU A 473 -15.91 23.12 -12.54
N GLU A 474 -16.53 23.85 -13.46
CA GLU A 474 -17.97 24.19 -13.36
C GLU A 474 -18.85 22.93 -13.41
N ARG A 475 -18.48 21.96 -14.24
CA ARG A 475 -19.14 20.64 -14.25
C ARG A 475 -18.97 19.92 -12.90
N ALA A 476 -17.78 19.90 -12.33
CA ALA A 476 -17.51 19.30 -11.01
C ALA A 476 -18.33 19.98 -9.91
N LYS A 477 -18.44 21.32 -9.90
CA LYS A 477 -19.28 22.09 -8.97
C LYS A 477 -20.77 21.72 -9.10
N THR A 478 -21.26 21.60 -10.32
CA THR A 478 -22.65 21.21 -10.56
C THR A 478 -22.93 19.81 -10.00
N LEU A 479 -22.04 18.86 -10.22
CA LEU A 479 -22.15 17.51 -9.66
C LEU A 479 -22.07 17.53 -8.12
N TRP A 480 -21.20 18.37 -7.55
CA TRP A 480 -21.08 18.52 -6.11
C TRP A 480 -22.36 19.01 -5.46
N LEU A 481 -23.04 19.95 -6.08
CA LEU A 481 -24.33 20.44 -5.58
C LEU A 481 -25.44 19.38 -5.67
N ARG A 482 -25.40 18.52 -6.69
CA ARG A 482 -26.38 17.44 -6.91
C ARG A 482 -26.14 16.18 -6.05
N ARG A 483 -24.98 16.04 -5.39
CA ARG A 483 -24.62 14.82 -4.66
C ARG A 483 -25.53 14.45 -3.49
N LYS A 484 -26.41 15.36 -3.09
CA LYS A 484 -27.33 15.20 -1.94
C LYS A 484 -28.77 14.86 -2.39
N GLY A 485 -29.02 14.77 -3.70
CA GLY A 485 -30.32 14.49 -4.28
C GLY A 485 -30.62 13.00 -4.45
#